data_d1a6745c23ff307fffd841987013b6d8
#
_entry.id   d1a6745c23ff307fffd841987013b6d8
#
_cell.length_a   1.000
_cell.length_b   1.000
_cell.length_c   1.000
_cell.angle_alpha   90.00
_cell.angle_beta   90.00
_cell.angle_gamma   90.00
#
_symmetry.space_group_name_H-M   'P 1'
#
loop_
_entity.id
_entity.type
_entity.pdbx_description
1 polymer ?
#
loop_
_entity_poly.entity_id
_entity_poly.type
_entity_poly.pdbx_seq_one_letter_code
_entity_poly.pdbx_strand_id
1 'polypeptide(L)'
;MSAVRRQVRKRRGGVVAVRDQDKPLFVSVDELVSYVTDGDRIGVGGALLTRLPLSALHALAARRPKELQYISWGGGIPLEILLGADCVAKIVFCFSSLDIFGLAPLFRRALEEGTVQYEEWPAFAFTAALEASKQNLPSMPFRVPRGSDLLTNRSDIARSPDSSVEVEIGLAPRRDLDVFVMHAQRVDEAGNVEICGARGMDTLAVFCAHTVLVTAEEVVPVGELGHLRDSFVIPRDVVDHIAIEPYGAYPTSCLPHYIADFACLADVTSVSPPPVPPRPTGAASERIREAPTLTHQRIRETVAEVVAARAANDAPPTIDEIMVCWLAQRISNESICSAGAVSPLAVTSYLLAKATHAPHVSIMMTSGGLVDIALRPMLLALGEALDTKSAPVQCGGEDTYRWYYQQGRVTCEVVASAQIDRHARTNNIEVTSPKGRRVRLPGQGGMADVADLHRDFVLYQTRQSTLSLVESVDRVSASRAVKSASERETAGLVPGEIVLVTNLGCYEYDMASDELVLASVHPGVSVEEVRAATGFELRVSDHLVVTPLPSPATLRVLRDEVDPLGLRRLEFVSAQERTTLLAECIEAEEDLIARALHWV
;
A
#
# COMPACT_ATOMS: atom_id res chain seq x y z
N MET A 1 18.05 36.73 26.68
CA MET A 1 18.69 35.53 26.07
C MET A 1 18.88 34.49 27.18
N SER A 2 17.88 33.67 27.39
CA SER A 2 17.87 32.62 28.41
C SER A 2 17.99 31.29 27.67
N ALA A 3 19.13 30.60 27.85
CA ALA A 3 19.34 29.26 27.33
C ALA A 3 18.46 28.28 28.13
N VAL A 4 17.32 27.90 27.58
CA VAL A 4 16.53 26.81 28.11
C VAL A 4 17.34 25.53 27.91
N ARG A 5 17.95 25.03 28.97
CA ARG A 5 18.60 23.72 28.99
C ARG A 5 17.52 22.67 28.77
N ARG A 6 17.46 22.10 27.55
CA ARG A 6 16.68 20.92 27.26
C ARG A 6 17.20 19.73 28.06
N GLN A 7 16.42 19.25 29.02
CA GLN A 7 16.61 17.92 29.54
C GLN A 7 16.20 16.93 28.43
N VAL A 8 17.18 16.36 27.76
CA VAL A 8 16.99 15.22 26.88
C VAL A 8 16.44 14.07 27.74
N ARG A 9 15.17 13.73 27.56
CA ARG A 9 14.56 12.54 28.18
C ARG A 9 15.23 11.31 27.57
N LYS A 10 16.36 10.89 28.10
CA LYS A 10 16.90 9.55 27.83
C LYS A 10 16.04 8.55 28.59
N ARG A 11 15.27 7.71 27.88
CA ARG A 11 14.74 6.48 28.48
C ARG A 11 15.91 5.66 29.00
N ARG A 12 16.21 5.74 30.28
CA ARG A 12 16.98 4.73 30.98
C ARG A 12 16.01 3.64 31.43
N GLY A 13 16.07 2.47 30.79
CA GLY A 13 15.44 1.24 31.27
C GLY A 13 13.91 1.32 31.47
N GLY A 14 13.14 1.13 30.40
CA GLY A 14 11.84 0.47 30.50
C GLY A 14 10.66 1.19 31.15
N VAL A 15 10.77 2.43 31.56
CA VAL A 15 9.65 3.18 32.16
C VAL A 15 9.00 4.04 31.08
N VAL A 16 7.73 3.80 30.78
CA VAL A 16 6.88 4.71 30.01
C VAL A 16 6.87 6.05 30.75
N ALA A 17 7.38 7.11 30.11
CA ALA A 17 7.32 8.44 30.72
C ALA A 17 5.86 8.90 30.70
N VAL A 18 5.27 9.10 31.86
CA VAL A 18 3.98 9.77 31.98
C VAL A 18 4.14 11.19 31.44
N ARG A 19 3.13 11.64 30.68
CA ARG A 19 3.05 13.00 30.12
C ARG A 19 3.43 14.05 31.18
N ASP A 20 4.21 15.01 30.80
CA ASP A 20 4.52 16.18 31.65
C ASP A 20 3.28 17.08 31.71
N GLN A 21 2.57 17.02 32.84
CA GLN A 21 1.30 17.76 33.04
C GLN A 21 1.48 19.29 33.05
N ASP A 22 2.72 19.78 33.17
CA ASP A 22 3.02 21.20 33.12
C ASP A 22 3.09 21.78 31.70
N LYS A 23 3.02 20.91 30.67
CA LYS A 23 3.03 21.33 29.26
C LYS A 23 1.62 21.44 28.70
N PRO A 24 1.34 22.48 27.88
CA PRO A 24 0.02 22.62 27.26
C PRO A 24 -0.27 21.41 26.36
N LEU A 25 -1.49 20.86 26.46
CA LEU A 25 -1.95 19.78 25.61
C LEU A 25 -2.28 20.29 24.20
N PHE A 26 -3.06 21.37 24.14
CA PHE A 26 -3.47 22.01 22.90
C PHE A 26 -2.53 23.16 22.56
N VAL A 27 -1.97 23.13 21.36
CA VAL A 27 -0.97 24.09 20.86
C VAL A 27 -1.26 24.45 19.41
N SER A 28 -0.61 25.46 18.85
CA SER A 28 -0.63 25.72 17.41
C SER A 28 0.19 24.66 16.66
N VAL A 29 -0.05 24.50 15.36
CA VAL A 29 0.74 23.57 14.53
C VAL A 29 2.22 23.94 14.51
N ASP A 30 2.56 25.22 14.51
CA ASP A 30 3.96 25.70 14.57
C ASP A 30 4.63 25.33 15.90
N GLU A 31 3.91 25.42 17.01
CA GLU A 31 4.40 24.96 18.30
C GLU A 31 4.49 23.44 18.35
N LEU A 32 3.47 22.72 17.82
CA LEU A 32 3.45 21.26 17.73
C LEU A 32 4.73 20.74 17.07
N VAL A 33 5.07 21.23 15.89
CA VAL A 33 6.26 20.76 15.17
C VAL A 33 7.58 21.25 15.80
N SER A 34 7.53 22.21 16.76
CA SER A 34 8.71 22.65 17.49
C SER A 34 9.29 21.57 18.40
N TYR A 35 8.51 20.55 18.73
CA TYR A 35 8.96 19.41 19.54
C TYR A 35 9.78 18.39 18.74
N VAL A 36 9.79 18.46 17.41
CA VAL A 36 10.72 17.69 16.57
C VAL A 36 12.08 18.38 16.56
N THR A 37 13.15 17.65 16.81
CA THR A 37 14.52 18.19 16.91
C THR A 37 15.45 17.50 15.92
N ASP A 38 16.60 18.13 15.67
CA ASP A 38 17.64 17.58 14.80
C ASP A 38 18.05 16.17 15.26
N GLY A 39 18.17 15.26 14.31
CA GLY A 39 18.58 13.87 14.54
C GLY A 39 17.47 12.94 15.05
N ASP A 40 16.24 13.44 15.28
CA ASP A 40 15.14 12.61 15.76
C ASP A 40 14.77 11.49 14.76
N ARG A 41 14.42 10.32 15.32
CA ARG A 41 13.77 9.22 14.60
C ARG A 41 12.29 9.53 14.54
N ILE A 42 11.85 9.99 13.38
CA ILE A 42 10.47 10.41 13.15
C ILE A 42 9.66 9.32 12.47
N GLY A 43 8.55 8.93 13.09
CA GLY A 43 7.48 8.14 12.47
C GLY A 43 6.35 9.06 11.98
N VAL A 44 5.73 8.72 10.88
CA VAL A 44 4.61 9.46 10.31
C VAL A 44 3.42 8.53 10.12
N GLY A 45 2.26 8.95 10.62
CA GLY A 45 1.01 8.22 10.56
C GLY A 45 0.25 8.40 9.26
N GLY A 46 -0.89 7.72 9.17
CA GLY A 46 -1.70 7.58 7.97
C GLY A 46 -1.26 6.39 7.10
N ALA A 47 -2.02 6.14 6.05
CA ALA A 47 -1.76 5.01 5.14
C ALA A 47 -2.00 5.44 3.70
N LEU A 48 -0.98 5.35 2.84
CA LEU A 48 -1.05 5.70 1.42
C LEU A 48 -1.59 7.13 1.21
N LEU A 49 -2.87 7.26 0.82
CA LEU A 49 -3.54 8.54 0.59
C LEU A 49 -4.62 8.82 1.66
N THR A 50 -4.46 8.27 2.85
CA THR A 50 -5.43 8.38 3.97
C THR A 50 -4.77 8.98 5.20
N ARG A 51 -5.39 10.03 5.77
CA ARG A 51 -5.01 10.67 7.05
C ARG A 51 -3.54 11.02 7.20
N LEU A 52 -2.87 11.41 6.12
CA LEU A 52 -1.50 11.90 6.21
C LEU A 52 -1.48 13.25 6.96
N PRO A 53 -0.59 13.46 7.94
CA PRO A 53 -0.54 14.71 8.73
C PRO A 53 0.11 15.87 7.94
N LEU A 54 -0.45 16.21 6.77
CA LEU A 54 0.19 17.09 5.78
C LEU A 54 0.40 18.52 6.30
N SER A 55 -0.56 19.07 7.06
CA SER A 55 -0.38 20.40 7.68
C SER A 55 0.83 20.46 8.60
N ALA A 56 1.00 19.43 9.47
CA ALA A 56 2.15 19.33 10.35
C ALA A 56 3.46 19.11 9.58
N LEU A 57 3.44 18.29 8.52
CA LEU A 57 4.65 18.02 7.72
C LEU A 57 5.12 19.24 6.94
N HIS A 58 4.22 20.04 6.39
CA HIS A 58 4.58 21.30 5.74
C HIS A 58 5.11 22.33 6.75
N ALA A 59 4.51 22.45 7.93
CA ALA A 59 5.02 23.29 9.01
C ALA A 59 6.41 22.82 9.49
N LEU A 60 6.61 21.50 9.61
CA LEU A 60 7.90 20.90 9.93
C LEU A 60 8.95 21.18 8.86
N ALA A 61 8.59 21.01 7.58
CA ALA A 61 9.45 21.30 6.44
C ALA A 61 9.87 22.78 6.40
N ALA A 62 8.99 23.71 6.76
CA ALA A 62 9.30 25.14 6.87
C ALA A 62 10.32 25.44 7.97
N ARG A 63 10.31 24.68 9.08
CA ARG A 63 11.32 24.80 10.16
C ARG A 63 12.68 24.22 9.81
N ARG A 64 12.73 23.27 8.87
CA ARG A 64 13.96 22.61 8.41
C ARG A 64 14.82 21.99 9.52
N PRO A 65 14.27 21.12 10.39
CA PRO A 65 15.12 20.34 11.30
C PRO A 65 16.11 19.51 10.47
N LYS A 66 17.29 19.25 11.02
CA LYS A 66 18.35 18.55 10.30
C LYS A 66 18.53 17.12 10.79
N GLU A 67 19.09 16.28 9.91
CA GLU A 67 19.53 14.93 10.24
C GLU A 67 18.41 13.99 10.74
N LEU A 68 17.15 14.24 10.37
CA LEU A 68 16.04 13.37 10.73
C LEU A 68 16.26 11.95 10.18
N GLN A 69 15.87 10.97 10.95
CA GLN A 69 15.74 9.58 10.49
C GLN A 69 14.27 9.27 10.27
N TYR A 70 13.85 9.24 9.04
CA TYR A 70 12.47 8.92 8.66
C TYR A 70 12.24 7.41 8.80
N ILE A 71 11.29 7.00 9.63
CA ILE A 71 10.97 5.60 9.91
C ILE A 71 9.50 5.37 9.63
N SER A 72 9.18 4.66 8.57
CA SER A 72 7.80 4.38 8.18
C SER A 72 7.72 3.10 7.33
N TRP A 73 6.59 2.44 7.41
CA TRP A 73 6.28 1.34 6.50
C TRP A 73 6.25 1.81 5.03
N GLY A 74 5.66 2.98 4.76
CA GLY A 74 5.61 3.61 3.43
C GLY A 74 6.16 5.05 3.43
N GLY A 75 6.90 5.45 2.40
CA GLY A 75 7.42 6.80 2.24
C GLY A 75 6.35 7.79 1.74
N GLY A 76 6.06 7.74 0.45
CA GLY A 76 5.03 8.56 -0.21
C GLY A 76 5.22 10.07 -0.09
N ILE A 77 4.10 10.80 -0.13
CA ILE A 77 4.06 12.27 -0.06
C ILE A 77 4.78 12.82 1.19
N PRO A 78 4.62 12.25 2.40
CA PRO A 78 5.33 12.71 3.60
C PRO A 78 6.85 12.75 3.44
N LEU A 79 7.41 11.69 2.87
CA LEU A 79 8.86 11.60 2.66
C LEU A 79 9.34 12.59 1.59
N GLU A 80 8.59 12.78 0.51
CA GLU A 80 8.90 13.76 -0.54
C GLU A 80 8.94 15.19 0.01
N ILE A 81 8.00 15.57 0.89
CA ILE A 81 7.98 16.89 1.55
C ILE A 81 9.25 17.09 2.39
N LEU A 82 9.61 16.12 3.23
CA LEU A 82 10.76 16.24 4.12
C LEU A 82 12.11 16.16 3.40
N LEU A 83 12.21 15.35 2.34
CA LEU A 83 13.39 15.31 1.45
C LEU A 83 13.56 16.64 0.71
N GLY A 84 12.45 17.21 0.20
CA GLY A 84 12.48 18.50 -0.48
C GLY A 84 12.91 19.67 0.41
N ALA A 85 12.69 19.56 1.71
CA ALA A 85 13.15 20.52 2.71
C ALA A 85 14.58 20.26 3.24
N ASP A 86 15.25 19.21 2.76
CA ASP A 86 16.60 18.81 3.20
C ASP A 86 16.66 18.50 4.71
N CYS A 87 15.62 17.80 5.19
CA CYS A 87 15.48 17.43 6.60
C CYS A 87 16.02 16.03 6.92
N VAL A 88 16.06 15.12 5.94
CA VAL A 88 16.25 13.68 6.15
C VAL A 88 17.69 13.28 5.88
N ALA A 89 18.33 12.60 6.84
CA ALA A 89 19.65 12.00 6.69
C ALA A 89 19.59 10.48 6.52
N LYS A 90 18.52 9.85 7.02
CA LYS A 90 18.34 8.39 6.93
C LYS A 90 16.87 8.01 6.72
N ILE A 91 16.63 7.01 5.88
CA ILE A 91 15.31 6.44 5.62
C ILE A 91 15.29 4.98 6.06
N VAL A 92 14.32 4.57 6.87
CA VAL A 92 14.01 3.17 7.22
C VAL A 92 12.60 2.90 6.74
N PHE A 93 12.45 2.00 5.77
CA PHE A 93 11.20 1.85 5.02
C PHE A 93 11.01 0.44 4.45
N CYS A 94 9.80 0.15 3.98
CA CYS A 94 9.50 -1.07 3.22
C CYS A 94 9.28 -0.77 1.74
N PHE A 95 8.60 0.34 1.43
CA PHE A 95 8.44 0.83 0.06
C PHE A 95 8.17 2.35 0.03
N SER A 96 8.33 3.00 -1.14
CA SER A 96 7.98 4.40 -1.33
C SER A 96 7.54 4.67 -2.75
N SER A 97 6.30 5.15 -2.91
CA SER A 97 5.71 5.61 -4.16
C SER A 97 4.69 6.71 -3.89
N LEU A 98 4.26 7.41 -4.93
CA LEU A 98 3.15 8.37 -4.88
C LEU A 98 1.82 7.70 -5.22
N ASP A 99 1.68 6.41 -4.88
CA ASP A 99 0.50 5.61 -5.18
C ASP A 99 0.20 5.58 -6.69
N ILE A 100 -1.06 5.79 -7.09
CA ILE A 100 -1.48 5.80 -8.49
C ILE A 100 -0.81 6.91 -9.32
N PHE A 101 -0.27 7.94 -8.67
CA PHE A 101 0.45 9.03 -9.34
C PHE A 101 1.88 8.65 -9.76
N GLY A 102 2.40 7.50 -9.32
CA GLY A 102 3.65 6.93 -9.80
C GLY A 102 4.78 6.92 -8.79
N LEU A 103 6.00 7.05 -9.30
CA LEU A 103 7.23 6.92 -8.50
C LEU A 103 7.52 8.22 -7.72
N ALA A 104 8.05 8.09 -6.50
CA ALA A 104 8.50 9.18 -5.65
C ALA A 104 9.87 9.73 -6.15
N PRO A 105 9.94 10.90 -6.78
CA PRO A 105 11.15 11.35 -7.48
C PRO A 105 12.30 11.76 -6.57
N LEU A 106 12.03 12.39 -5.42
CA LEU A 106 13.08 12.79 -4.46
C LEU A 106 13.64 11.57 -3.73
N PHE A 107 12.77 10.65 -3.32
CA PHE A 107 13.20 9.37 -2.75
C PHE A 107 14.14 8.63 -3.70
N ARG A 108 13.73 8.45 -4.96
CA ARG A 108 14.57 7.78 -5.96
C ARG A 108 15.92 8.46 -6.12
N ARG A 109 15.91 9.77 -6.34
CA ARG A 109 17.13 10.56 -6.51
C ARG A 109 18.05 10.45 -5.31
N ALA A 110 17.53 10.57 -4.10
CA ALA A 110 18.31 10.50 -2.86
C ALA A 110 19.05 9.15 -2.72
N LEU A 111 18.41 8.05 -3.10
CA LEU A 111 19.01 6.71 -3.04
C LEU A 111 19.97 6.44 -4.22
N GLU A 112 19.62 6.88 -5.43
CA GLU A 112 20.49 6.74 -6.63
C GLU A 112 21.79 7.54 -6.50
N GLU A 113 21.72 8.75 -5.93
CA GLU A 113 22.87 9.64 -5.71
C GLU A 113 23.60 9.36 -4.39
N GLY A 114 23.02 8.57 -3.48
CA GLY A 114 23.60 8.25 -2.18
C GLY A 114 23.67 9.44 -1.22
N THR A 115 22.78 10.43 -1.39
CA THR A 115 22.72 11.63 -0.53
C THR A 115 22.08 11.36 0.82
N VAL A 116 21.32 10.27 0.96
CA VAL A 116 20.64 9.84 2.18
C VAL A 116 20.96 8.38 2.48
N GLN A 117 21.25 8.04 3.72
CA GLN A 117 21.39 6.64 4.15
C GLN A 117 20.03 5.95 4.14
N TYR A 118 20.00 4.63 3.93
CA TYR A 118 18.74 3.90 3.98
C TYR A 118 18.89 2.48 4.52
N GLU A 119 17.79 1.99 5.08
CA GLU A 119 17.55 0.59 5.42
C GLU A 119 16.21 0.17 4.83
N GLU A 120 16.21 -0.78 3.93
CA GLU A 120 14.98 -1.38 3.39
C GLU A 120 14.66 -2.67 4.15
N TRP A 121 13.37 -2.85 4.49
CA TRP A 121 12.88 -3.96 5.27
C TRP A 121 11.74 -4.69 4.56
N PRO A 122 11.62 -6.02 4.70
CA PRO A 122 10.35 -6.70 4.45
C PRO A 122 9.29 -6.20 5.43
N ALA A 123 8.05 -6.10 4.95
CA ALA A 123 6.99 -5.43 5.72
C ALA A 123 6.73 -6.06 7.09
N PHE A 124 6.71 -7.39 7.17
CA PHE A 124 6.46 -8.03 8.46
C PHE A 124 7.65 -7.97 9.41
N ALA A 125 8.88 -8.09 8.91
CA ALA A 125 10.07 -7.91 9.75
C ALA A 125 10.13 -6.49 10.35
N PHE A 126 9.73 -5.46 9.58
CA PHE A 126 9.59 -4.09 10.07
C PHE A 126 8.48 -3.99 11.13
N THR A 127 7.32 -4.60 10.87
CA THR A 127 6.21 -4.68 11.83
C THR A 127 6.66 -5.34 13.14
N ALA A 128 7.38 -6.45 13.07
CA ALA A 128 7.91 -7.13 14.25
C ALA A 128 8.91 -6.27 15.04
N ALA A 129 9.73 -5.45 14.35
CA ALA A 129 10.65 -4.52 15.01
C ALA A 129 9.91 -3.41 15.79
N LEU A 130 8.81 -2.89 15.26
CA LEU A 130 7.94 -1.96 15.98
C LEU A 130 7.19 -2.65 17.13
N GLU A 131 6.73 -3.90 16.95
CA GLU A 131 6.12 -4.68 18.03
C GLU A 131 7.07 -4.90 19.21
N ALA A 132 8.34 -5.18 18.93
CA ALA A 132 9.34 -5.24 19.98
C ALA A 132 9.44 -3.93 20.78
N SER A 133 9.32 -2.78 20.09
CA SER A 133 9.28 -1.47 20.75
C SER A 133 8.03 -1.28 21.60
N LYS A 134 6.83 -1.55 21.03
CA LYS A 134 5.54 -1.44 21.73
C LYS A 134 5.51 -2.26 23.00
N GLN A 135 6.07 -3.48 22.97
CA GLN A 135 6.11 -4.39 24.11
C GLN A 135 7.33 -4.21 25.02
N ASN A 136 8.19 -3.23 24.73
CA ASN A 136 9.44 -2.99 25.46
C ASN A 136 10.37 -4.22 25.52
N LEU A 137 10.38 -5.01 24.43
CA LEU A 137 11.26 -6.18 24.28
C LEU A 137 12.50 -5.80 23.46
N PRO A 138 13.65 -6.49 23.61
CA PRO A 138 14.84 -6.24 22.80
C PRO A 138 14.65 -6.66 21.34
N SER A 139 13.80 -7.64 21.08
CA SER A 139 13.48 -8.16 19.75
C SER A 139 12.13 -8.88 19.76
N MET A 140 11.55 -9.08 18.57
CA MET A 140 10.31 -9.82 18.36
C MET A 140 10.55 -10.95 17.36
N PRO A 141 10.11 -12.20 17.66
CA PRO A 141 10.20 -13.30 16.71
C PRO A 141 9.23 -13.13 15.53
N PHE A 142 9.65 -13.54 14.35
CA PHE A 142 8.82 -13.62 13.16
C PHE A 142 9.28 -14.77 12.26
N ARG A 143 8.38 -15.31 11.43
CA ARG A 143 8.73 -16.26 10.39
C ARG A 143 9.47 -15.50 9.28
N VAL A 144 10.70 -15.94 8.98
CA VAL A 144 11.53 -15.31 7.95
C VAL A 144 11.01 -15.73 6.57
N PRO A 145 10.55 -14.77 5.72
CA PRO A 145 10.32 -15.08 4.32
C PRO A 145 11.67 -15.33 3.65
N ARG A 146 11.89 -16.58 3.23
CA ARG A 146 13.12 -17.00 2.59
C ARG A 146 13.18 -16.50 1.15
N GLY A 147 14.38 -16.42 0.58
CA GLY A 147 14.56 -16.07 -0.83
C GLY A 147 14.47 -14.58 -1.13
N SER A 148 14.77 -13.69 -0.16
CA SER A 148 14.91 -12.25 -0.39
C SER A 148 16.32 -11.78 -0.01
N ASP A 149 16.97 -11.02 -0.89
CA ASP A 149 18.28 -10.40 -0.63
C ASP A 149 18.25 -9.43 0.57
N LEU A 150 17.09 -8.84 0.86
CA LEU A 150 16.94 -7.91 1.98
C LEU A 150 17.21 -8.55 3.34
N LEU A 151 16.92 -9.83 3.50
CA LEU A 151 17.15 -10.55 4.75
C LEU A 151 18.46 -11.32 4.77
N THR A 152 18.99 -11.67 3.60
CA THR A 152 20.20 -12.50 3.50
C THR A 152 21.43 -11.83 4.15
N ASN A 153 21.53 -10.51 4.08
CA ASN A 153 22.66 -9.72 4.57
C ASN A 153 22.38 -8.96 5.88
N ARG A 154 21.32 -9.31 6.60
CA ARG A 154 20.92 -8.65 7.85
C ARG A 154 21.55 -9.34 9.07
N SER A 155 22.77 -8.92 9.41
CA SER A 155 23.48 -9.41 10.61
C SER A 155 22.83 -8.97 11.94
N ASP A 156 21.98 -7.96 11.91
CA ASP A 156 21.23 -7.46 13.07
C ASP A 156 19.95 -8.28 13.36
N ILE A 157 19.51 -9.12 12.42
CA ILE A 157 18.43 -10.09 12.62
C ILE A 157 19.04 -11.44 13.01
N ALA A 158 19.01 -11.75 14.31
CA ALA A 158 19.42 -13.05 14.76
C ALA A 158 18.46 -14.12 14.22
N ARG A 159 18.99 -15.22 13.69
CA ARG A 159 18.22 -16.34 13.17
C ARG A 159 18.42 -17.55 14.07
N SER A 160 17.33 -18.19 14.45
CA SER A 160 17.35 -19.47 15.10
C SER A 160 16.98 -20.53 14.08
N PRO A 161 17.89 -21.39 13.65
CA PRO A 161 17.50 -22.60 12.96
C PRO A 161 16.81 -23.47 13.99
N ASP A 162 15.49 -23.48 14.02
CA ASP A 162 14.78 -24.55 14.69
C ASP A 162 14.90 -25.79 13.81
N SER A 163 15.86 -26.63 14.13
CA SER A 163 16.10 -27.88 13.41
C SER A 163 14.94 -28.88 13.56
N SER A 164 13.96 -28.59 14.41
CA SER A 164 12.77 -29.42 14.63
C SER A 164 11.60 -29.03 13.73
N VAL A 165 11.62 -27.81 13.15
CA VAL A 165 10.60 -27.30 12.25
C VAL A 165 11.30 -26.67 11.04
N GLU A 166 10.90 -27.00 9.83
CA GLU A 166 11.47 -26.40 8.59
C GLU A 166 11.10 -24.91 8.41
N VAL A 167 10.85 -24.23 9.53
CA VAL A 167 10.50 -22.80 9.60
C VAL A 167 11.67 -22.02 10.19
N GLU A 168 12.22 -21.12 9.43
CA GLU A 168 13.24 -20.20 9.92
C GLU A 168 12.60 -19.07 10.74
N ILE A 169 13.00 -18.93 12.00
CA ILE A 169 12.56 -17.85 12.88
C ILE A 169 13.65 -16.78 12.96
N GLY A 170 13.28 -15.54 12.63
CA GLY A 170 14.10 -14.36 12.83
C GLY A 170 13.70 -13.61 14.11
N LEU A 171 14.64 -12.90 14.70
CA LEU A 171 14.42 -11.97 15.80
C LEU A 171 14.63 -10.56 15.28
N ALA A 172 13.54 -9.85 14.95
CA ALA A 172 13.60 -8.46 14.53
C ALA A 172 14.03 -7.57 15.71
N PRO A 173 15.14 -6.82 15.61
CA PRO A 173 15.59 -5.94 16.67
C PRO A 173 14.60 -4.79 16.88
N ARG A 174 14.45 -4.38 18.13
CA ARG A 174 13.58 -3.27 18.54
C ARG A 174 13.85 -1.99 17.74
N ARG A 175 12.79 -1.31 17.32
CA ARG A 175 12.85 -0.03 16.62
C ARG A 175 11.97 1.01 17.31
N ASP A 176 12.58 1.91 18.09
CA ASP A 176 11.90 3.01 18.77
C ASP A 176 11.79 4.23 17.86
N LEU A 177 10.76 5.05 18.09
CA LEU A 177 10.60 6.37 17.53
C LEU A 177 10.88 7.43 18.61
N ASP A 178 11.56 8.52 18.26
CA ASP A 178 11.68 9.66 19.14
C ASP A 178 10.40 10.49 19.08
N VAL A 179 9.87 10.68 17.88
CA VAL A 179 8.61 11.39 17.63
C VAL A 179 7.73 10.61 16.66
N PHE A 180 6.42 10.56 16.93
CA PHE A 180 5.40 10.10 16.00
C PHE A 180 4.44 11.25 15.71
N VAL A 181 4.25 11.59 14.42
CA VAL A 181 3.35 12.65 13.96
C VAL A 181 2.19 12.00 13.22
N MET A 182 0.95 12.28 13.63
CA MET A 182 -0.24 11.73 13.01
C MET A 182 -1.36 12.76 12.88
N HIS A 183 -2.32 12.46 11.99
CA HIS A 183 -3.57 13.19 11.90
C HIS A 183 -4.73 12.32 12.38
N ALA A 184 -5.72 12.92 13.03
CA ALA A 184 -6.87 12.22 13.60
C ALA A 184 -8.19 12.88 13.19
N GLN A 185 -9.25 12.10 13.23
CA GLN A 185 -10.60 12.61 13.01
C GLN A 185 -11.05 13.52 14.14
N ARG A 186 -10.96 13.03 15.38
CA ARG A 186 -11.47 13.75 16.55
C ARG A 186 -10.52 13.60 17.74
N VAL A 187 -10.54 14.61 18.59
CA VAL A 187 -9.94 14.55 19.92
C VAL A 187 -10.95 15.03 20.96
N ASP A 188 -10.92 14.51 22.16
CA ASP A 188 -11.74 15.08 23.23
C ASP A 188 -10.96 16.17 24.02
N GLU A 189 -11.69 16.96 24.82
CA GLU A 189 -11.11 18.02 25.66
C GLU A 189 -10.05 17.51 26.64
N ALA A 190 -10.08 16.22 27.00
CA ALA A 190 -9.10 15.58 27.86
C ALA A 190 -7.84 15.11 27.12
N GLY A 191 -7.88 15.07 25.77
CA GLY A 191 -6.76 14.69 24.91
C GLY A 191 -6.74 13.22 24.50
N ASN A 192 -7.83 12.48 24.65
CA ASN A 192 -7.99 11.19 23.96
C ASN A 192 -8.19 11.45 22.48
N VAL A 193 -7.68 10.56 21.62
CA VAL A 193 -7.64 10.74 20.16
C VAL A 193 -8.38 9.61 19.48
N GLU A 194 -9.30 9.93 18.57
CA GLU A 194 -10.04 8.93 17.80
C GLU A 194 -9.63 8.91 16.35
N ILE A 195 -9.31 7.72 15.86
CA ILE A 195 -9.10 7.43 14.45
C ILE A 195 -10.06 6.34 13.99
N CYS A 196 -10.49 6.40 12.73
CA CYS A 196 -11.34 5.40 12.11
C CYS A 196 -10.98 5.22 10.62
N GLY A 197 -11.57 4.22 9.98
CA GLY A 197 -11.27 3.85 8.60
C GLY A 197 -9.92 3.14 8.46
N ALA A 198 -9.24 3.37 7.35
CA ALA A 198 -7.93 2.79 7.10
C ALA A 198 -6.90 3.29 8.11
N ARG A 199 -6.34 2.37 8.91
CA ARG A 199 -5.48 2.72 10.06
C ARG A 199 -3.98 2.66 9.77
N GLY A 200 -3.57 1.96 8.72
CA GLY A 200 -2.15 1.76 8.46
C GLY A 200 -1.44 1.12 9.65
N MET A 201 -0.32 1.69 10.03
CA MET A 201 0.46 1.28 11.22
C MET A 201 0.22 2.18 12.44
N ASP A 202 -0.78 3.06 12.42
CA ASP A 202 -0.98 4.06 13.49
C ASP A 202 -1.25 3.41 14.85
N THR A 203 -2.04 2.33 14.87
CA THR A 203 -2.37 1.55 16.07
C THR A 203 -1.17 0.85 16.71
N LEU A 204 -0.09 0.72 15.97
CA LEU A 204 1.18 0.18 16.44
C LEU A 204 2.19 1.30 16.73
N ALA A 205 2.43 2.18 15.76
CA ALA A 205 3.51 3.17 15.82
C ALA A 205 3.32 4.21 16.93
N VAL A 206 2.09 4.58 17.25
CA VAL A 206 1.77 5.51 18.34
C VAL A 206 2.31 5.06 19.69
N PHE A 207 2.38 3.75 19.95
CA PHE A 207 2.93 3.19 21.19
C PHE A 207 4.44 2.94 21.14
N CYS A 208 5.10 3.21 20.02
CA CYS A 208 6.54 3.04 19.82
C CYS A 208 7.31 4.36 20.04
N ALA A 209 6.60 5.48 20.14
CA ALA A 209 7.20 6.81 20.19
C ALA A 209 7.41 7.32 21.62
N HIS A 210 8.42 8.17 21.79
CA HIS A 210 8.67 8.91 23.03
C HIS A 210 7.82 10.16 23.12
N THR A 211 7.49 10.78 22.00
CA THR A 211 6.64 11.97 21.87
C THR A 211 5.63 11.73 20.76
N VAL A 212 4.36 11.89 21.06
CA VAL A 212 3.26 11.76 20.12
C VAL A 212 2.64 13.12 19.86
N LEU A 213 2.69 13.55 18.60
CA LEU A 213 2.19 14.82 18.10
C LEU A 213 0.99 14.57 17.19
N VAL A 214 -0.13 15.15 17.51
CA VAL A 214 -1.40 14.92 16.79
C VAL A 214 -1.91 16.22 16.20
N THR A 215 -2.26 16.21 14.92
CA THR A 215 -3.20 17.17 14.34
C THR A 215 -4.57 16.53 14.27
N ALA A 216 -5.66 17.27 14.44
CA ALA A 216 -7.01 16.72 14.39
C ALA A 216 -7.99 17.68 13.71
N GLU A 217 -9.05 17.10 13.11
CA GLU A 217 -10.10 17.87 12.45
C GLU A 217 -10.92 18.69 13.45
N GLU A 218 -11.24 18.11 14.61
CA GLU A 218 -12.12 18.75 15.60
C GLU A 218 -11.89 18.30 17.05
N VAL A 219 -12.33 19.14 18.00
CA VAL A 219 -12.42 18.81 19.42
C VAL A 219 -13.87 18.51 19.78
N VAL A 220 -14.09 17.45 20.55
CA VAL A 220 -15.41 17.08 21.08
C VAL A 220 -15.40 17.00 22.60
N PRO A 221 -16.55 17.12 23.28
CA PRO A 221 -16.65 16.91 24.72
C PRO A 221 -16.18 15.52 25.15
N VAL A 222 -15.69 15.41 26.39
CA VAL A 222 -15.31 14.13 26.98
C VAL A 222 -16.51 13.18 27.00
N GLY A 223 -16.33 11.97 26.49
CA GLY A 223 -17.37 10.94 26.37
C GLY A 223 -18.03 10.85 24.99
N GLU A 224 -17.68 11.72 24.05
CA GLU A 224 -18.18 11.71 22.67
C GLU A 224 -17.34 10.88 21.70
N LEU A 225 -16.18 10.36 22.14
CA LEU A 225 -15.36 9.44 21.34
C LEU A 225 -15.89 8.00 21.42
N GLY A 226 -15.52 7.19 20.42
CA GLY A 226 -15.91 5.76 20.33
C GLY A 226 -17.26 5.52 19.63
N HIS A 227 -17.89 6.55 19.08
CA HIS A 227 -19.20 6.46 18.41
C HIS A 227 -19.11 6.41 16.88
N LEU A 228 -17.95 6.74 16.31
CA LEU A 228 -17.72 6.50 14.89
C LEU A 228 -17.62 5.00 14.63
N ARG A 229 -18.11 4.58 13.48
CA ARG A 229 -18.01 3.18 13.10
C ARG A 229 -16.54 2.74 13.10
N ASP A 230 -16.28 1.62 13.77
CA ASP A 230 -14.95 0.99 13.81
C ASP A 230 -13.85 1.94 14.28
N SER A 231 -14.17 2.84 15.22
CA SER A 231 -13.20 3.76 15.79
C SER A 231 -12.17 3.04 16.67
N PHE A 232 -10.98 3.60 16.71
CA PHE A 232 -9.92 3.25 17.65
C PHE A 232 -9.55 4.48 18.46
N VAL A 233 -9.69 4.38 19.79
CA VAL A 233 -9.36 5.50 20.68
C VAL A 233 -7.99 5.30 21.29
N ILE A 234 -7.09 6.26 21.02
CA ILE A 234 -5.76 6.36 21.63
C ILE A 234 -5.91 7.13 22.92
N PRO A 235 -5.48 6.56 24.07
CA PRO A 235 -5.65 7.21 25.35
C PRO A 235 -4.73 8.43 25.51
N ARG A 236 -5.21 9.45 26.20
CA ARG A 236 -4.53 10.74 26.43
C ARG A 236 -3.13 10.65 27.05
N ASP A 237 -2.86 9.60 27.81
CA ASP A 237 -1.58 9.37 28.46
C ASP A 237 -0.45 8.98 27.47
N VAL A 238 -0.81 8.63 26.25
CA VAL A 238 0.12 8.36 25.14
C VAL A 238 0.40 9.64 24.33
N VAL A 239 -0.53 10.63 24.36
CA VAL A 239 -0.49 11.83 23.53
C VAL A 239 0.18 12.99 24.26
N ASP A 240 1.19 13.63 23.66
CA ASP A 240 1.90 14.75 24.27
C ASP A 240 1.29 16.09 23.89
N HIS A 241 1.07 16.35 22.59
CA HIS A 241 0.56 17.63 22.09
C HIS A 241 -0.42 17.44 20.94
N ILE A 242 -1.42 18.34 20.86
CA ILE A 242 -2.49 18.34 19.88
C ILE A 242 -2.61 19.71 19.25
N ALA A 243 -2.71 19.78 17.92
CA ALA A 243 -3.12 20.98 17.19
C ALA A 243 -4.42 20.71 16.43
N ILE A 244 -5.37 21.63 16.52
CA ILE A 244 -6.62 21.53 15.77
C ILE A 244 -6.41 22.15 14.41
N GLU A 245 -6.43 21.28 13.38
CA GLU A 245 -6.14 21.61 12.00
C GLU A 245 -7.22 21.00 11.08
N PRO A 246 -8.37 21.66 10.93
CA PRO A 246 -9.38 21.23 9.96
C PRO A 246 -8.77 21.15 8.56
N TYR A 247 -9.01 20.06 7.85
CA TYR A 247 -8.34 19.70 6.60
C TYR A 247 -6.82 19.47 6.75
N GLY A 248 -6.37 19.05 7.94
CA GLY A 248 -4.94 18.81 8.19
C GLY A 248 -4.34 17.65 7.42
N ALA A 249 -5.17 16.74 6.91
CA ALA A 249 -4.77 15.66 6.00
C ALA A 249 -4.99 16.00 4.51
N TYR A 250 -5.71 17.08 4.16
CA TYR A 250 -6.01 17.42 2.78
C TYR A 250 -4.72 17.60 1.94
N PRO A 251 -4.67 17.08 0.69
CA PRO A 251 -5.75 16.51 -0.13
C PRO A 251 -5.97 14.98 0.03
N THR A 252 -5.31 14.32 0.98
CA THR A 252 -5.61 12.93 1.31
C THR A 252 -6.92 12.84 2.09
N SER A 253 -7.53 11.66 2.16
CA SER A 253 -8.81 11.47 2.85
C SER A 253 -8.69 11.58 4.36
N CYS A 254 -9.77 12.00 5.02
CA CYS A 254 -10.01 11.88 6.45
C CYS A 254 -11.47 11.49 6.70
N LEU A 255 -11.80 10.23 6.48
CA LEU A 255 -13.18 9.74 6.62
C LEU A 255 -13.63 9.72 8.09
N PRO A 256 -14.89 10.08 8.40
CA PRO A 256 -15.97 10.44 7.49
C PRO A 256 -16.04 11.93 7.12
N HIS A 257 -15.06 12.75 7.47
CA HIS A 257 -15.09 14.21 7.25
C HIS A 257 -15.02 14.56 5.75
N TYR A 258 -14.13 13.89 5.00
CA TYR A 258 -13.98 14.08 3.55
C TYR A 258 -13.23 12.91 2.91
N ILE A 259 -13.53 12.66 1.62
CA ILE A 259 -12.77 11.77 0.74
C ILE A 259 -11.50 12.47 0.24
N ALA A 260 -10.57 11.70 -0.33
CA ALA A 260 -9.40 12.28 -1.00
C ALA A 260 -9.80 13.12 -2.22
N ASP A 261 -9.11 14.24 -2.41
CA ASP A 261 -9.24 15.09 -3.59
C ASP A 261 -8.21 14.70 -4.64
N PHE A 262 -8.59 13.82 -5.56
CA PHE A 262 -7.67 13.27 -6.56
C PHE A 262 -7.23 14.31 -7.60
N ALA A 263 -8.04 15.33 -7.89
CA ALA A 263 -7.63 16.43 -8.76
C ALA A 263 -6.50 17.24 -8.11
N CYS A 264 -6.67 17.62 -6.85
CA CYS A 264 -5.63 18.31 -6.10
C CYS A 264 -4.39 17.42 -5.88
N LEU A 265 -4.57 16.12 -5.62
CA LEU A 265 -3.47 15.15 -5.51
C LEU A 265 -2.66 15.05 -6.81
N ALA A 266 -3.32 15.02 -7.97
CA ALA A 266 -2.65 15.03 -9.27
C ALA A 266 -1.78 16.28 -9.45
N ASP A 267 -2.30 17.45 -9.07
CA ASP A 267 -1.57 18.71 -9.16
C ASP A 267 -0.35 18.73 -8.22
N VAL A 268 -0.54 18.44 -6.93
CA VAL A 268 0.57 18.53 -5.94
C VAL A 268 1.62 17.47 -6.16
N THR A 269 1.27 16.27 -6.63
CA THR A 269 2.23 15.19 -6.90
C THR A 269 2.97 15.36 -8.24
N SER A 270 2.45 16.22 -9.13
CA SER A 270 3.14 16.58 -10.38
C SER A 270 4.37 17.46 -10.13
N VAL A 271 4.45 18.09 -8.97
CA VAL A 271 5.54 18.98 -8.55
C VAL A 271 6.37 18.30 -7.46
N SER A 272 7.68 18.48 -7.50
CA SER A 272 8.60 17.89 -6.53
C SER A 272 9.54 18.95 -5.94
N PRO A 273 9.53 19.19 -4.61
CA PRO A 273 8.68 18.55 -3.61
C PRO A 273 7.20 18.97 -3.73
N PRO A 274 6.27 18.15 -3.23
CA PRO A 274 4.85 18.50 -3.19
C PRO A 274 4.63 19.82 -2.43
N PRO A 275 3.92 20.80 -3.05
CA PRO A 275 3.65 22.08 -2.40
C PRO A 275 2.55 21.97 -1.35
N VAL A 276 2.43 23.00 -0.51
CA VAL A 276 1.26 23.16 0.37
C VAL A 276 0.00 23.31 -0.51
N PRO A 277 -0.98 22.38 -0.39
CA PRO A 277 -2.18 22.47 -1.20
C PRO A 277 -3.03 23.67 -0.77
N PRO A 278 -3.73 24.33 -1.73
CA PRO A 278 -4.73 25.32 -1.36
C PRO A 278 -5.89 24.62 -0.62
N ARG A 279 -6.45 25.26 0.41
CA ARG A 279 -7.65 24.72 1.08
C ARG A 279 -8.81 24.62 0.09
N PRO A 280 -9.60 23.52 0.13
CA PRO A 280 -10.72 23.35 -0.77
C PRO A 280 -11.80 24.38 -0.47
N THR A 281 -12.43 24.91 -1.51
CA THR A 281 -13.50 25.91 -1.41
C THR A 281 -14.63 25.63 -2.39
N GLY A 282 -15.82 26.19 -2.14
CA GLY A 282 -16.98 26.07 -3.03
C GLY A 282 -17.40 24.63 -3.29
N ALA A 283 -17.85 24.34 -4.51
CA ALA A 283 -18.39 23.02 -4.89
C ALA A 283 -17.41 21.85 -4.68
N ALA A 284 -16.11 22.08 -4.85
CA ALA A 284 -15.11 21.03 -4.58
C ALA A 284 -15.08 20.63 -3.09
N SER A 285 -15.13 21.63 -2.20
CA SER A 285 -15.20 21.39 -0.75
C SER A 285 -16.47 20.65 -0.34
N GLU A 286 -17.61 21.06 -0.90
CA GLU A 286 -18.91 20.41 -0.63
C GLU A 286 -18.89 18.97 -1.14
N ARG A 287 -18.44 18.74 -2.37
CA ARG A 287 -18.36 17.40 -2.96
C ARG A 287 -17.55 16.43 -2.11
N ILE A 288 -16.31 16.78 -1.72
CA ILE A 288 -15.46 15.87 -0.94
C ILE A 288 -16.01 15.60 0.46
N ARG A 289 -16.74 16.56 1.07
CA ARG A 289 -17.34 16.41 2.40
C ARG A 289 -18.64 15.62 2.40
N GLU A 290 -19.44 15.71 1.34
CA GLU A 290 -20.72 15.00 1.25
C GLU A 290 -20.56 13.59 0.66
N ALA A 291 -19.57 13.37 -0.19
CA ALA A 291 -19.31 12.08 -0.80
C ALA A 291 -19.22 10.90 0.20
N PRO A 292 -18.65 11.04 1.42
CA PRO A 292 -18.67 9.99 2.42
C PRO A 292 -20.07 9.54 2.86
N THR A 293 -21.13 10.31 2.58
CA THR A 293 -22.52 9.90 2.91
C THR A 293 -23.08 8.89 1.90
N LEU A 294 -22.55 8.83 0.70
CA LEU A 294 -23.02 7.96 -0.38
C LEU A 294 -22.95 6.48 -0.01
N THR A 295 -23.98 5.73 -0.38
CA THR A 295 -24.11 4.29 -0.12
C THR A 295 -23.69 3.47 -1.33
N HIS A 296 -23.33 2.18 -1.10
CA HIS A 296 -23.07 1.24 -2.18
C HIS A 296 -24.23 1.13 -3.17
N GLN A 297 -25.47 1.15 -2.68
CA GLN A 297 -26.65 1.08 -3.52
C GLN A 297 -26.73 2.31 -4.44
N ARG A 298 -26.61 3.52 -3.87
CA ARG A 298 -26.71 4.78 -4.65
C ARG A 298 -25.61 4.86 -5.71
N ILE A 299 -24.38 4.47 -5.37
CA ILE A 299 -23.28 4.44 -6.34
C ILE A 299 -23.54 3.44 -7.48
N ARG A 300 -24.02 2.23 -7.17
CA ARG A 300 -24.35 1.26 -8.22
C ARG A 300 -25.49 1.74 -9.12
N GLU A 301 -26.52 2.35 -8.56
CA GLU A 301 -27.63 2.95 -9.34
C GLU A 301 -27.10 4.04 -10.27
N THR A 302 -26.28 4.97 -9.75
CA THR A 302 -25.69 6.05 -10.56
C THR A 302 -24.76 5.50 -11.66
N VAL A 303 -23.94 4.49 -11.37
CA VAL A 303 -23.11 3.83 -12.38
C VAL A 303 -23.99 3.20 -13.47
N ALA A 304 -25.07 2.52 -13.10
CA ALA A 304 -25.99 1.92 -14.07
C ALA A 304 -26.66 3.00 -14.94
N GLU A 305 -27.04 4.15 -14.38
CA GLU A 305 -27.59 5.30 -15.13
C GLU A 305 -26.56 5.85 -16.14
N VAL A 306 -25.29 6.03 -15.70
CA VAL A 306 -24.20 6.53 -16.55
C VAL A 306 -23.90 5.55 -17.68
N VAL A 307 -23.84 4.25 -17.37
CA VAL A 307 -23.58 3.20 -18.36
C VAL A 307 -24.73 3.08 -19.36
N ALA A 308 -25.99 3.14 -18.91
CA ALA A 308 -27.16 3.07 -19.80
C ALA A 308 -27.22 4.25 -20.80
N ALA A 309 -26.63 5.40 -20.46
CA ALA A 309 -26.54 6.56 -21.35
C ALA A 309 -25.40 6.45 -22.38
N ARG A 310 -24.49 5.47 -22.24
CA ARG A 310 -23.40 5.21 -23.20
C ARG A 310 -23.86 4.31 -24.33
N ALA A 311 -23.19 4.42 -25.50
CA ALA A 311 -23.35 3.41 -26.56
C ALA A 311 -22.87 2.05 -26.06
N ALA A 312 -23.56 0.98 -26.42
CA ALA A 312 -23.14 -0.38 -26.08
C ALA A 312 -21.71 -0.65 -26.56
N ASN A 313 -20.87 -1.17 -25.66
CA ASN A 313 -19.48 -1.47 -25.97
C ASN A 313 -19.32 -2.97 -26.28
N ASP A 314 -19.65 -3.34 -27.54
CA ASP A 314 -19.51 -4.69 -28.07
C ASP A 314 -18.12 -4.94 -28.70
N ALA A 315 -17.14 -4.06 -28.46
CA ALA A 315 -15.79 -4.21 -28.98
C ALA A 315 -15.15 -5.52 -28.53
N PRO A 316 -14.29 -6.15 -29.34
CA PRO A 316 -13.51 -7.31 -28.94
C PRO A 316 -12.77 -7.06 -27.63
N PRO A 317 -12.50 -8.11 -26.81
CA PRO A 317 -11.78 -7.95 -25.57
C PRO A 317 -10.37 -7.42 -25.81
N THR A 318 -9.95 -6.46 -24.98
CA THR A 318 -8.60 -5.93 -24.95
C THR A 318 -7.69 -6.81 -24.10
N ILE A 319 -6.37 -6.60 -24.19
CA ILE A 319 -5.40 -7.43 -23.47
C ILE A 319 -5.54 -7.31 -21.94
N ASP A 320 -5.79 -6.10 -21.44
CA ASP A 320 -6.06 -5.85 -20.03
C ASP A 320 -7.31 -6.61 -19.52
N GLU A 321 -8.35 -6.70 -20.35
CA GLU A 321 -9.57 -7.45 -20.04
C GLU A 321 -9.34 -8.96 -20.04
N ILE A 322 -8.52 -9.46 -20.98
CA ILE A 322 -8.14 -10.88 -21.02
C ILE A 322 -7.36 -11.23 -19.75
N MET A 323 -6.39 -10.41 -19.36
CA MET A 323 -5.58 -10.64 -18.16
C MET A 323 -6.42 -10.60 -16.89
N VAL A 324 -7.30 -9.60 -16.73
CA VAL A 324 -8.23 -9.49 -15.58
C VAL A 324 -9.13 -10.74 -15.49
N CYS A 325 -9.72 -11.16 -16.61
CA CYS A 325 -10.61 -12.32 -16.63
C CYS A 325 -9.87 -13.63 -16.33
N TRP A 326 -8.64 -13.78 -16.84
CA TRP A 326 -7.79 -14.94 -16.55
C TRP A 326 -7.43 -15.02 -15.07
N LEU A 327 -7.08 -13.88 -14.44
CA LEU A 327 -6.81 -13.81 -13.01
C LEU A 327 -8.07 -14.09 -12.18
N ALA A 328 -9.21 -13.51 -12.54
CA ALA A 328 -10.47 -13.73 -11.84
C ALA A 328 -10.88 -15.20 -11.81
N GLN A 329 -10.65 -15.97 -12.89
CA GLN A 329 -10.98 -17.40 -12.95
C GLN A 329 -10.21 -18.28 -11.95
N ARG A 330 -9.09 -17.79 -11.38
CA ARG A 330 -8.29 -18.49 -10.37
C ARG A 330 -8.80 -18.28 -8.94
N ILE A 331 -9.81 -17.43 -8.77
CA ILE A 331 -10.39 -17.08 -7.49
C ILE A 331 -11.67 -17.88 -7.26
N SER A 332 -11.82 -18.44 -6.07
CA SER A 332 -12.99 -19.21 -5.66
C SER A 332 -13.67 -18.58 -4.44
N ASN A 333 -14.80 -19.15 -4.03
CA ASN A 333 -15.49 -18.71 -2.80
C ASN A 333 -14.67 -18.90 -1.52
N GLU A 334 -13.71 -19.81 -1.53
CA GLU A 334 -12.83 -20.08 -0.38
C GLU A 334 -11.58 -19.20 -0.39
N SER A 335 -11.41 -18.37 -1.42
CA SER A 335 -10.24 -17.53 -1.55
C SER A 335 -10.27 -16.36 -0.55
N ILE A 336 -9.10 -16.08 0.01
CA ILE A 336 -8.79 -14.86 0.75
C ILE A 336 -7.78 -14.10 -0.08
N CYS A 337 -8.25 -13.05 -0.77
CA CYS A 337 -7.43 -12.22 -1.63
C CYS A 337 -6.94 -11.00 -0.87
N SER A 338 -5.65 -10.70 -0.91
CA SER A 338 -5.13 -9.45 -0.39
C SER A 338 -4.75 -8.49 -1.52
N ALA A 339 -4.96 -7.22 -1.27
CA ALA A 339 -4.57 -6.14 -2.16
C ALA A 339 -3.49 -5.29 -1.48
N GLY A 340 -2.33 -5.24 -2.11
CA GLY A 340 -1.25 -4.34 -1.75
C GLY A 340 -1.53 -2.90 -2.22
N ALA A 341 -0.48 -2.07 -2.20
CA ALA A 341 -0.57 -0.71 -2.75
C ALA A 341 -0.57 -0.76 -4.29
N VAL A 342 -1.37 0.11 -4.89
CA VAL A 342 -1.36 0.43 -6.35
C VAL A 342 -1.46 -0.78 -7.27
N SER A 343 -2.56 -1.50 -7.21
CA SER A 343 -2.80 -2.65 -8.09
C SER A 343 -4.22 -2.64 -8.68
N PRO A 344 -4.59 -1.66 -9.53
CA PRO A 344 -5.92 -1.60 -10.13
C PRO A 344 -6.31 -2.90 -10.85
N LEU A 345 -5.39 -3.51 -11.59
CA LEU A 345 -5.63 -4.77 -12.31
C LEU A 345 -5.95 -5.91 -11.34
N ALA A 346 -5.20 -6.05 -10.26
CA ALA A 346 -5.41 -7.09 -9.24
C ALA A 346 -6.77 -6.92 -8.56
N VAL A 347 -7.08 -5.73 -8.04
CA VAL A 347 -8.35 -5.46 -7.36
C VAL A 347 -9.54 -5.63 -8.32
N THR A 348 -9.41 -5.20 -9.58
CA THR A 348 -10.43 -5.42 -10.61
C THR A 348 -10.71 -6.92 -10.80
N SER A 349 -9.66 -7.78 -10.80
CA SER A 349 -9.85 -9.23 -10.94
C SER A 349 -10.56 -9.84 -9.72
N TYR A 350 -10.28 -9.38 -8.51
CA TYR A 350 -10.97 -9.84 -7.30
C TYR A 350 -12.45 -9.43 -7.30
N LEU A 351 -12.74 -8.17 -7.64
CA LEU A 351 -14.10 -7.67 -7.74
C LEU A 351 -14.89 -8.34 -8.87
N LEU A 352 -14.24 -8.66 -10.00
CA LEU A 352 -14.86 -9.40 -11.09
C LEU A 352 -15.22 -10.83 -10.65
N ALA A 353 -14.34 -11.53 -9.95
CA ALA A 353 -14.64 -12.84 -9.39
C ALA A 353 -15.82 -12.76 -8.40
N LYS A 354 -15.81 -11.76 -7.50
CA LYS A 354 -16.90 -11.51 -6.53
C LYS A 354 -18.23 -11.17 -7.21
N ALA A 355 -18.21 -10.46 -8.34
CA ALA A 355 -19.40 -10.09 -9.12
C ALA A 355 -19.97 -11.26 -9.94
N THR A 356 -19.18 -12.29 -10.21
CA THR A 356 -19.55 -13.38 -11.14
C THR A 356 -19.68 -14.74 -10.45
N HIS A 357 -18.59 -15.44 -10.23
CA HIS A 357 -18.59 -16.85 -9.83
C HIS A 357 -18.14 -17.12 -8.39
N ALA A 358 -17.56 -16.12 -7.71
CA ALA A 358 -17.04 -16.25 -6.36
C ALA A 358 -17.62 -15.18 -5.40
N PRO A 359 -18.97 -15.10 -5.21
CA PRO A 359 -19.59 -14.03 -4.41
C PRO A 359 -19.16 -14.02 -2.93
N HIS A 360 -18.59 -15.12 -2.43
CA HIS A 360 -18.14 -15.26 -1.05
C HIS A 360 -16.62 -15.09 -0.87
N VAL A 361 -15.88 -14.71 -1.94
CA VAL A 361 -14.46 -14.41 -1.80
C VAL A 361 -14.24 -13.29 -0.78
N SER A 362 -13.32 -13.49 0.15
CA SER A 362 -12.89 -12.43 1.08
C SER A 362 -11.82 -11.58 0.40
N ILE A 363 -12.04 -10.26 0.32
CA ILE A 363 -11.09 -9.31 -0.24
C ILE A 363 -10.59 -8.39 0.88
N MET A 364 -9.28 -8.32 1.04
CA MET A 364 -8.61 -7.55 2.08
C MET A 364 -7.78 -6.41 1.47
N MET A 365 -8.02 -5.17 1.93
CA MET A 365 -7.20 -4.00 1.64
C MET A 365 -6.13 -3.92 2.75
N THR A 366 -5.00 -4.57 2.53
CA THR A 366 -4.02 -4.90 3.58
C THR A 366 -3.45 -3.70 4.29
N SER A 367 -2.96 -2.70 3.55
CA SER A 367 -2.37 -1.48 4.13
C SER A 367 -3.36 -0.65 4.95
N GLY A 368 -4.64 -0.72 4.61
CA GLY A 368 -5.73 -0.06 5.34
C GLY A 368 -6.25 -0.85 6.54
N GLY A 369 -6.00 -2.16 6.60
CA GLY A 369 -6.58 -3.04 7.62
C GLY A 369 -8.07 -3.31 7.42
N LEU A 370 -8.60 -3.17 6.19
CA LEU A 370 -9.99 -3.40 5.84
C LEU A 370 -10.16 -4.82 5.30
N VAL A 371 -10.92 -5.67 5.98
CA VAL A 371 -11.05 -7.10 5.63
C VAL A 371 -12.48 -7.42 5.23
N ASP A 372 -12.60 -8.21 4.16
CA ASP A 372 -13.86 -8.69 3.57
C ASP A 372 -14.77 -7.56 3.07
N ILE A 373 -14.20 -6.70 2.20
CA ILE A 373 -14.94 -5.61 1.58
C ILE A 373 -16.07 -6.13 0.68
N ALA A 374 -17.16 -5.36 0.60
CA ALA A 374 -18.27 -5.67 -0.28
C ALA A 374 -17.94 -5.38 -1.75
N LEU A 375 -18.72 -5.98 -2.65
CA LEU A 375 -18.66 -5.66 -4.07
C LEU A 375 -19.00 -4.19 -4.31
N ARG A 376 -18.11 -3.51 -5.02
CA ARG A 376 -18.27 -2.13 -5.47
C ARG A 376 -17.60 -1.93 -6.84
N PRO A 377 -17.94 -0.85 -7.56
CA PRO A 377 -17.15 -0.45 -8.72
C PRO A 377 -15.71 -0.07 -8.33
N MET A 378 -14.79 -0.20 -9.28
CA MET A 378 -13.45 0.39 -9.16
C MET A 378 -13.55 1.91 -9.24
N LEU A 379 -13.16 2.58 -8.17
CA LEU A 379 -13.21 4.04 -7.99
C LEU A 379 -11.93 4.51 -7.31
N LEU A 380 -11.55 5.76 -7.53
CA LEU A 380 -10.36 6.38 -6.94
C LEU A 380 -10.64 6.84 -5.50
N ALA A 381 -11.39 7.93 -5.37
CA ALA A 381 -11.66 8.57 -4.08
C ALA A 381 -12.76 7.87 -3.28
N LEU A 382 -13.83 7.43 -3.93
CA LEU A 382 -14.95 6.76 -3.27
C LEU A 382 -14.63 5.32 -2.86
N GLY A 383 -13.64 4.69 -3.49
CA GLY A 383 -13.27 3.30 -3.18
C GLY A 383 -13.03 3.07 -1.70
N GLU A 384 -12.21 3.90 -1.06
CA GLU A 384 -11.93 3.82 0.38
C GLU A 384 -13.16 4.03 1.24
N ALA A 385 -14.01 5.02 0.90
CA ALA A 385 -15.22 5.32 1.65
C ALA A 385 -16.22 4.15 1.63
N LEU A 386 -16.37 3.47 0.49
CA LEU A 386 -17.21 2.30 0.35
C LEU A 386 -16.61 1.09 1.08
N ASP A 387 -15.30 0.86 0.95
CA ASP A 387 -14.62 -0.23 1.65
C ASP A 387 -14.73 -0.08 3.17
N THR A 388 -14.49 1.13 3.70
CA THR A 388 -14.63 1.43 5.12
C THR A 388 -16.06 1.18 5.63
N LYS A 389 -17.08 1.49 4.81
CA LYS A 389 -18.48 1.24 5.19
C LYS A 389 -18.87 -0.24 5.16
N SER A 390 -18.24 -1.03 4.31
CA SER A 390 -18.63 -2.42 4.07
C SER A 390 -17.78 -3.43 4.83
N ALA A 391 -16.50 -3.14 5.08
CA ALA A 391 -15.62 -4.07 5.76
C ALA A 391 -16.15 -4.42 7.16
N PRO A 392 -16.47 -5.69 7.45
CA PRO A 392 -16.91 -6.10 8.77
C PRO A 392 -15.79 -6.07 9.80
N VAL A 393 -14.53 -6.10 9.37
CA VAL A 393 -13.35 -6.00 10.22
C VAL A 393 -12.48 -4.85 9.76
N GLN A 394 -12.16 -3.96 10.71
CA GLN A 394 -11.22 -2.85 10.53
C GLN A 394 -10.17 -2.95 11.64
N CYS A 395 -8.97 -3.35 11.28
CA CYS A 395 -7.87 -3.54 12.21
C CYS A 395 -6.67 -2.65 11.83
N GLY A 396 -5.58 -2.73 12.58
CA GLY A 396 -4.32 -2.14 12.13
C GLY A 396 -3.76 -2.91 10.93
N GLY A 397 -2.98 -2.24 10.09
CA GLY A 397 -2.26 -2.91 9.00
C GLY A 397 -1.34 -4.02 9.52
N GLU A 398 -0.74 -3.82 10.71
CA GLU A 398 0.06 -4.84 11.40
C GLU A 398 -0.71 -6.12 11.70
N ASP A 399 -2.01 -6.02 12.00
CA ASP A 399 -2.85 -7.17 12.32
C ASP A 399 -3.15 -8.01 11.09
N THR A 400 -3.27 -7.41 9.90
CA THR A 400 -3.41 -8.16 8.65
C THR A 400 -2.19 -9.04 8.40
N TYR A 401 -0.99 -8.52 8.65
CA TYR A 401 0.24 -9.31 8.55
C TYR A 401 0.28 -10.43 9.59
N ARG A 402 -0.13 -10.20 10.83
CA ARG A 402 -0.14 -11.22 11.89
C ARG A 402 -1.19 -12.29 11.67
N TRP A 403 -2.43 -11.88 11.37
CA TRP A 403 -3.57 -12.81 11.37
C TRP A 403 -3.68 -13.58 10.05
N TYR A 404 -3.18 -13.01 8.96
CA TYR A 404 -3.33 -13.61 7.64
C TYR A 404 -2.00 -14.02 7.01
N TYR A 405 -1.02 -13.10 6.86
CA TYR A 405 0.23 -13.40 6.18
C TYR A 405 1.08 -14.42 6.92
N GLN A 406 1.48 -14.14 8.17
CA GLN A 406 2.35 -15.02 8.95
C GLN A 406 1.73 -16.38 9.25
N GLN A 407 0.42 -16.50 9.21
CA GLN A 407 -0.29 -17.76 9.39
C GLN A 407 -0.52 -18.51 8.07
N GLY A 408 -0.11 -17.95 6.92
CA GLY A 408 -0.33 -18.57 5.61
C GLY A 408 -1.80 -18.68 5.21
N ARG A 409 -2.65 -17.79 5.71
CA ARG A 409 -4.10 -17.81 5.43
C ARG A 409 -4.48 -17.14 4.10
N VAL A 410 -3.67 -16.20 3.61
CA VAL A 410 -3.92 -15.56 2.32
C VAL A 410 -3.73 -16.59 1.22
N THR A 411 -4.75 -16.73 0.38
CA THR A 411 -4.70 -17.68 -0.72
C THR A 411 -4.10 -17.07 -1.97
N CYS A 412 -4.38 -15.79 -2.23
CA CYS A 412 -3.96 -15.11 -3.45
C CYS A 412 -3.67 -13.63 -3.19
N GLU A 413 -2.51 -13.19 -3.62
CA GLU A 413 -2.23 -11.78 -3.88
C GLU A 413 -1.59 -11.68 -5.25
N VAL A 414 -2.23 -10.91 -6.15
CA VAL A 414 -1.77 -10.71 -7.53
C VAL A 414 -0.81 -9.54 -7.52
N VAL A 415 0.46 -9.78 -7.84
CA VAL A 415 1.53 -8.80 -7.69
C VAL A 415 2.31 -8.55 -8.98
N ALA A 416 2.63 -7.28 -9.23
CA ALA A 416 3.51 -6.87 -10.34
C ALA A 416 4.97 -6.82 -9.91
N SER A 417 5.87 -7.06 -10.85
CA SER A 417 7.30 -6.88 -10.63
C SER A 417 7.96 -6.23 -11.84
N ALA A 418 8.99 -5.41 -11.58
CA ALA A 418 9.75 -4.77 -12.64
C ALA A 418 10.63 -5.78 -13.41
N GLN A 419 11.17 -6.79 -12.72
CA GLN A 419 11.86 -7.91 -13.35
C GLN A 419 11.37 -9.23 -12.74
N ILE A 420 11.23 -10.24 -13.59
CA ILE A 420 10.92 -11.63 -13.23
C ILE A 420 11.88 -12.52 -14.01
N ASP A 421 12.49 -13.51 -13.38
CA ASP A 421 13.33 -14.48 -14.06
C ASP A 421 12.65 -15.84 -14.26
N ARG A 422 13.34 -16.76 -14.95
CA ARG A 422 12.81 -18.11 -15.22
C ARG A 422 12.39 -18.89 -13.98
N HIS A 423 13.00 -18.60 -12.82
CA HIS A 423 12.70 -19.25 -11.54
C HIS A 423 11.60 -18.54 -10.74
N ALA A 424 10.86 -17.61 -11.37
CA ALA A 424 9.84 -16.76 -10.75
C ALA A 424 10.38 -15.92 -9.57
N ARG A 425 11.68 -15.59 -9.56
CA ARG A 425 12.23 -14.59 -8.65
C ARG A 425 11.87 -13.21 -9.17
N THR A 426 11.60 -12.29 -8.27
CA THR A 426 11.12 -10.95 -8.60
C THR A 426 12.07 -9.86 -8.13
N ASN A 427 12.04 -8.71 -8.79
CA ASN A 427 12.81 -7.54 -8.39
C ASN A 427 11.96 -6.26 -8.44
N ASN A 428 11.75 -5.66 -7.27
CA ASN A 428 11.15 -4.34 -7.08
C ASN A 428 12.05 -3.40 -6.27
N ILE A 429 13.34 -3.73 -6.13
CA ILE A 429 14.32 -2.97 -5.36
C ILE A 429 15.08 -1.98 -6.25
N GLU A 430 15.82 -2.48 -7.22
CA GLU A 430 16.60 -1.66 -8.16
C GLU A 430 16.91 -2.43 -9.43
N VAL A 431 16.99 -1.73 -10.55
CA VAL A 431 17.41 -2.31 -11.84
C VAL A 431 18.61 -1.58 -12.39
N THR A 432 19.44 -2.30 -13.13
CA THR A 432 20.55 -1.72 -13.88
C THR A 432 20.08 -1.47 -15.32
N SER A 433 20.04 -0.21 -15.72
CA SER A 433 19.68 0.13 -17.10
C SER A 433 20.72 -0.43 -18.09
N PRO A 434 20.38 -0.59 -19.38
CA PRO A 434 21.34 -1.02 -20.42
C PRO A 434 22.59 -0.13 -20.54
N LYS A 435 22.52 1.10 -20.00
CA LYS A 435 23.65 2.05 -19.95
C LYS A 435 24.46 1.94 -18.65
N GLY A 436 24.22 0.93 -17.82
CA GLY A 436 24.92 0.72 -16.55
C GLY A 436 24.49 1.65 -15.40
N ARG A 437 23.44 2.45 -15.58
CA ARG A 437 22.90 3.31 -14.52
C ARG A 437 21.97 2.51 -13.60
N ARG A 438 22.19 2.61 -12.30
CA ARG A 438 21.24 2.09 -11.30
C ARG A 438 19.97 2.95 -11.33
N VAL A 439 18.83 2.29 -11.33
CA VAL A 439 17.50 2.90 -11.26
C VAL A 439 16.79 2.31 -10.05
N ARG A 440 16.53 3.14 -9.06
CA ARG A 440 15.82 2.74 -7.85
C ARG A 440 14.33 2.55 -8.15
N LEU A 441 13.79 1.44 -7.65
CA LEU A 441 12.37 1.09 -7.67
C LEU A 441 11.72 1.41 -6.32
N PRO A 442 10.39 1.34 -6.20
CA PRO A 442 9.70 1.69 -4.95
C PRO A 442 10.15 0.91 -3.71
N GLY A 443 10.67 -0.29 -3.88
CA GLY A 443 10.95 -1.24 -2.81
C GLY A 443 10.00 -2.42 -2.85
N GLN A 444 10.33 -3.48 -2.10
CA GLN A 444 9.59 -4.72 -2.19
C GLN A 444 8.32 -4.76 -1.33
N GLY A 445 8.17 -3.87 -0.33
CA GLY A 445 7.02 -3.90 0.59
C GLY A 445 6.86 -5.25 1.28
N GLY A 446 5.71 -5.90 1.07
CA GLY A 446 5.38 -7.22 1.58
C GLY A 446 5.66 -8.37 0.62
N MET A 447 6.28 -8.16 -0.54
CA MET A 447 6.39 -9.19 -1.58
C MET A 447 7.14 -10.45 -1.14
N ALA A 448 8.14 -10.34 -0.26
CA ALA A 448 8.83 -11.51 0.28
C ALA A 448 7.87 -12.40 1.09
N ASP A 449 7.01 -11.77 1.92
CA ASP A 449 5.98 -12.47 2.69
C ASP A 449 4.94 -13.11 1.73
N VAL A 450 4.50 -12.39 0.69
CA VAL A 450 3.58 -12.90 -0.34
C VAL A 450 4.15 -14.14 -1.02
N ALA A 451 5.36 -14.06 -1.54
CA ALA A 451 5.96 -15.16 -2.29
C ALA A 451 6.09 -16.45 -1.48
N ASP A 452 6.52 -16.35 -0.22
CA ASP A 452 6.84 -17.52 0.60
C ASP A 452 5.65 -18.03 1.43
N LEU A 453 4.79 -17.14 1.92
CA LEU A 453 3.75 -17.51 2.89
C LEU A 453 2.37 -17.75 2.25
N HIS A 454 1.99 -17.06 1.18
CA HIS A 454 0.68 -17.23 0.57
C HIS A 454 0.54 -18.59 -0.12
N ARG A 455 -0.70 -19.08 -0.26
CA ARG A 455 -0.96 -20.34 -0.98
C ARG A 455 -0.44 -20.25 -2.40
N ASP A 456 -0.93 -19.26 -3.17
CA ASP A 456 -0.55 -19.07 -4.56
C ASP A 456 0.38 -17.87 -4.70
N PHE A 457 1.38 -17.98 -5.55
CA PHE A 457 2.23 -16.85 -5.94
C PHE A 457 1.87 -16.44 -7.36
N VAL A 458 1.02 -15.42 -7.46
CA VAL A 458 0.42 -14.98 -8.72
C VAL A 458 1.08 -13.70 -9.19
N LEU A 459 1.82 -13.79 -10.27
CA LEU A 459 2.57 -12.70 -10.88
C LEU A 459 1.85 -12.16 -12.12
N TYR A 460 2.00 -10.86 -12.36
CA TYR A 460 1.63 -10.29 -13.65
C TYR A 460 2.65 -9.28 -14.16
N GLN A 461 2.70 -9.13 -15.51
CA GLN A 461 3.55 -8.18 -16.19
C GLN A 461 2.81 -7.59 -17.38
N THR A 462 2.51 -6.29 -17.33
CA THR A 462 1.71 -5.62 -18.36
C THR A 462 2.48 -5.30 -19.64
N ARG A 463 3.83 -5.40 -19.59
CA ARG A 463 4.74 -5.10 -20.72
C ARG A 463 5.91 -6.07 -20.72
N GLN A 464 5.67 -7.27 -21.22
CA GLN A 464 6.72 -8.26 -21.38
C GLN A 464 7.79 -7.78 -22.36
N SER A 465 9.03 -7.87 -21.95
CA SER A 465 10.21 -7.55 -22.74
C SER A 465 11.44 -8.26 -22.16
N THR A 466 12.54 -8.28 -22.88
CA THR A 466 13.83 -8.80 -22.40
C THR A 466 14.42 -8.00 -21.22
N LEU A 467 13.80 -6.86 -20.84
CA LEU A 467 14.16 -6.08 -19.66
C LEU A 467 13.26 -6.37 -18.45
N SER A 468 12.12 -7.01 -18.67
CA SER A 468 11.17 -7.37 -17.60
C SER A 468 11.12 -8.88 -17.33
N LEU A 469 11.24 -9.73 -18.36
CA LEU A 469 11.50 -11.16 -18.22
C LEU A 469 12.98 -11.39 -18.51
N VAL A 470 13.80 -11.54 -17.46
CA VAL A 470 15.26 -11.52 -17.54
C VAL A 470 15.86 -12.88 -17.22
N GLU A 471 17.09 -13.14 -17.69
CA GLU A 471 17.82 -14.38 -17.35
C GLU A 471 18.01 -14.56 -15.84
N SER A 472 18.34 -13.46 -15.15
CA SER A 472 18.43 -13.38 -13.70
C SER A 472 18.09 -11.96 -13.27
N VAL A 473 17.29 -11.81 -12.22
CA VAL A 473 16.95 -10.50 -11.65
C VAL A 473 18.18 -9.82 -11.06
N ASP A 474 18.27 -8.49 -11.16
CA ASP A 474 19.42 -7.73 -10.63
C ASP A 474 19.48 -7.78 -9.09
N ARG A 475 18.32 -7.88 -8.44
CA ARG A 475 18.14 -8.10 -7.00
C ARG A 475 16.96 -9.02 -6.78
N VAL A 476 17.07 -9.94 -5.84
CA VAL A 476 15.94 -10.77 -5.45
C VAL A 476 15.15 -10.06 -4.35
N SER A 477 14.05 -9.42 -4.73
CA SER A 477 13.11 -8.85 -3.76
C SER A 477 12.29 -9.94 -3.09
N ALA A 478 11.82 -10.90 -3.86
CA ALA A 478 11.03 -12.02 -3.38
C ALA A 478 11.23 -13.26 -4.28
N SER A 479 11.16 -14.42 -3.65
CA SER A 479 11.01 -15.70 -4.34
C SER A 479 10.32 -16.69 -3.41
N ARG A 480 9.65 -17.69 -3.99
CA ARG A 480 9.13 -18.81 -3.20
C ARG A 480 10.27 -19.79 -2.94
N ALA A 481 10.75 -19.82 -1.70
CA ALA A 481 11.85 -20.71 -1.30
C ALA A 481 11.37 -22.15 -1.07
N VAL A 482 10.15 -22.32 -0.55
CA VAL A 482 9.51 -23.63 -0.32
C VAL A 482 8.47 -23.84 -1.41
N LYS A 483 8.82 -24.65 -2.41
CA LYS A 483 8.01 -24.80 -3.62
C LYS A 483 7.16 -26.07 -3.63
N SER A 484 7.74 -27.22 -3.22
CA SER A 484 7.02 -28.50 -3.28
C SER A 484 5.88 -28.58 -2.26
N ALA A 485 4.83 -29.32 -2.58
CA ALA A 485 3.66 -29.49 -1.71
C ALA A 485 4.06 -30.07 -0.35
N SER A 486 4.91 -31.10 -0.33
CA SER A 486 5.35 -31.77 0.91
C SER A 486 6.18 -30.87 1.82
N GLU A 487 7.08 -30.05 1.26
CA GLU A 487 7.86 -29.08 2.02
C GLU A 487 6.98 -27.98 2.61
N ARG A 488 5.98 -27.50 1.84
CA ARG A 488 5.04 -26.49 2.33
C ARG A 488 4.19 -27.03 3.47
N GLU A 489 3.67 -28.25 3.36
CA GLU A 489 2.90 -28.90 4.43
C GLU A 489 3.75 -29.08 5.69
N THR A 490 5.00 -29.52 5.54
CA THR A 490 5.94 -29.64 6.67
C THR A 490 6.23 -28.29 7.32
N ALA A 491 6.33 -27.23 6.52
CA ALA A 491 6.49 -25.85 7.01
C ALA A 491 5.16 -25.25 7.56
N GLY A 492 4.06 -26.00 7.60
CA GLY A 492 2.74 -25.53 8.02
C GLY A 492 2.15 -24.47 7.07
N LEU A 493 2.47 -24.57 5.79
CA LEU A 493 1.95 -23.73 4.72
C LEU A 493 1.06 -24.54 3.76
N VAL A 494 0.07 -23.91 3.19
CA VAL A 494 -0.82 -24.56 2.22
C VAL A 494 -0.10 -24.69 0.87
N PRO A 495 -0.10 -25.90 0.24
CA PRO A 495 0.37 -26.07 -1.12
C PRO A 495 -0.40 -25.19 -2.12
N GLY A 496 0.28 -24.69 -3.14
CA GLY A 496 -0.34 -23.84 -4.16
C GLY A 496 0.56 -23.59 -5.35
N GLU A 497 0.07 -22.81 -6.29
CA GLU A 497 0.67 -22.59 -7.59
C GLU A 497 1.64 -21.39 -7.61
N ILE A 498 2.54 -21.39 -8.59
CA ILE A 498 3.30 -20.21 -9.03
C ILE A 498 2.90 -20.00 -10.49
N VAL A 499 2.34 -18.85 -10.79
CA VAL A 499 1.88 -18.52 -12.14
C VAL A 499 2.23 -17.07 -12.50
N LEU A 500 2.39 -16.83 -13.81
CA LEU A 500 2.63 -15.50 -14.35
C LEU A 500 1.70 -15.28 -15.54
N VAL A 501 0.99 -14.14 -15.55
CA VAL A 501 0.30 -13.65 -16.73
C VAL A 501 0.98 -12.38 -17.25
N THR A 502 1.19 -12.31 -18.55
CA THR A 502 1.76 -11.14 -19.21
C THR A 502 0.81 -10.62 -20.30
N ASN A 503 1.17 -9.52 -20.95
CA ASN A 503 0.43 -9.05 -22.12
C ASN A 503 0.58 -9.94 -23.36
N LEU A 504 1.41 -10.98 -23.33
CA LEU A 504 1.63 -11.90 -24.46
C LEU A 504 1.11 -13.31 -24.20
N GLY A 505 1.06 -13.76 -22.94
CA GLY A 505 0.65 -15.12 -22.61
C GLY A 505 0.69 -15.42 -21.13
N CYS A 506 0.40 -16.68 -20.79
CA CYS A 506 0.36 -17.17 -19.42
C CYS A 506 1.39 -18.26 -19.22
N TYR A 507 2.01 -18.26 -18.04
CA TYR A 507 3.06 -19.20 -17.64
C TYR A 507 2.65 -19.94 -16.37
N GLU A 508 3.03 -21.19 -16.29
CA GLU A 508 2.92 -22.04 -15.11
C GLU A 508 4.32 -22.46 -14.68
N TYR A 509 4.51 -22.65 -13.38
CA TYR A 509 5.79 -23.11 -12.86
C TYR A 509 5.87 -24.61 -12.87
N ASP A 510 6.85 -25.16 -13.58
CA ASP A 510 7.13 -26.59 -13.58
C ASP A 510 8.15 -26.94 -12.49
N MET A 511 7.68 -27.65 -11.47
CA MET A 511 8.54 -28.08 -10.34
C MET A 511 9.67 -29.03 -10.75
N ALA A 512 9.50 -29.78 -11.85
CA ALA A 512 10.52 -30.74 -12.29
C ALA A 512 11.72 -30.05 -12.93
N SER A 513 11.48 -28.98 -13.69
CA SER A 513 12.53 -28.19 -14.31
C SER A 513 12.93 -26.97 -13.49
N ASP A 514 12.21 -26.64 -12.42
CA ASP A 514 12.38 -25.44 -11.60
C ASP A 514 12.29 -24.13 -12.38
N GLU A 515 11.41 -24.08 -13.40
CA GLU A 515 11.28 -22.96 -14.33
C GLU A 515 9.83 -22.62 -14.69
N LEU A 516 9.60 -21.36 -15.11
CA LEU A 516 8.37 -20.92 -15.76
C LEU A 516 8.30 -21.52 -17.18
N VAL A 517 7.15 -22.11 -17.50
CA VAL A 517 6.83 -22.72 -18.80
C VAL A 517 5.66 -21.98 -19.41
N LEU A 518 5.76 -21.55 -20.66
CA LEU A 518 4.67 -20.91 -21.39
C LEU A 518 3.53 -21.93 -21.60
N ALA A 519 2.39 -21.71 -20.95
CA ALA A 519 1.23 -22.59 -20.99
C ALA A 519 0.17 -22.12 -22.00
N SER A 520 0.04 -20.80 -22.22
CA SER A 520 -0.83 -20.28 -23.29
C SER A 520 -0.29 -18.99 -23.87
N VAL A 521 -0.65 -18.71 -25.14
CA VAL A 521 -0.45 -17.42 -25.81
C VAL A 521 -1.78 -16.69 -25.92
N HIS A 522 -1.77 -15.36 -25.85
CA HIS A 522 -2.99 -14.60 -26.07
C HIS A 522 -3.40 -14.62 -27.55
N PRO A 523 -4.71 -14.44 -27.88
CA PRO A 523 -5.18 -14.45 -29.26
C PRO A 523 -4.41 -13.46 -30.14
N GLY A 524 -3.88 -13.96 -31.26
CA GLY A 524 -3.09 -13.19 -32.20
C GLY A 524 -1.59 -13.08 -31.89
N VAL A 525 -1.14 -13.63 -30.76
CA VAL A 525 0.28 -13.65 -30.37
C VAL A 525 0.90 -14.99 -30.79
N SER A 526 2.06 -14.94 -31.42
CA SER A 526 2.88 -16.13 -31.79
C SER A 526 3.90 -16.47 -30.69
N VAL A 527 4.31 -17.73 -30.65
CA VAL A 527 5.39 -18.17 -29.72
C VAL A 527 6.69 -17.44 -30.02
N GLU A 528 6.96 -17.11 -31.28
CA GLU A 528 8.14 -16.38 -31.71
C GLU A 528 8.16 -14.95 -31.14
N GLU A 529 7.01 -14.27 -31.07
CA GLU A 529 6.90 -12.95 -30.43
C GLU A 529 7.16 -13.05 -28.92
N VAL A 530 6.59 -14.07 -28.26
CA VAL A 530 6.86 -14.32 -26.84
C VAL A 530 8.34 -14.58 -26.61
N ARG A 531 8.98 -15.41 -27.44
CA ARG A 531 10.41 -15.72 -27.36
C ARG A 531 11.28 -14.48 -27.55
N ALA A 532 10.95 -13.64 -28.52
CA ALA A 532 11.67 -12.39 -28.78
C ALA A 532 11.56 -11.38 -27.63
N ALA A 533 10.48 -11.45 -26.85
CA ALA A 533 10.22 -10.59 -25.69
C ALA A 533 10.68 -11.22 -24.35
N THR A 534 11.38 -12.36 -24.37
CA THR A 534 11.85 -13.07 -23.18
C THR A 534 13.38 -13.05 -23.14
N GLY A 535 13.96 -12.68 -22.00
CA GLY A 535 15.41 -12.55 -21.81
C GLY A 535 16.11 -13.86 -21.41
N PHE A 536 15.40 -14.98 -21.37
CA PHE A 536 15.92 -16.32 -21.09
C PHE A 536 15.43 -17.33 -22.14
N GLU A 537 16.00 -18.52 -22.16
CA GLU A 537 15.54 -19.58 -23.04
C GLU A 537 14.11 -20.00 -22.66
N LEU A 538 13.15 -19.68 -23.54
CA LEU A 538 11.74 -19.91 -23.31
C LEU A 538 11.39 -21.39 -23.44
N ARG A 539 10.93 -22.00 -22.35
CA ARG A 539 10.29 -23.31 -22.37
C ARG A 539 8.81 -23.16 -22.72
N VAL A 540 8.33 -24.05 -23.57
CA VAL A 540 6.94 -24.06 -24.04
C VAL A 540 6.32 -25.39 -23.66
N SER A 541 5.12 -25.35 -23.14
CA SER A 541 4.34 -26.56 -22.79
C SER A 541 4.04 -27.41 -24.03
N ASP A 542 4.14 -28.73 -23.89
CA ASP A 542 3.68 -29.67 -24.92
C ASP A 542 2.15 -29.58 -25.18
N HIS A 543 1.43 -28.95 -24.25
CA HIS A 543 -0.01 -28.69 -24.28
C HIS A 543 -0.33 -27.21 -24.46
N LEU A 544 0.53 -26.46 -25.16
CA LEU A 544 0.32 -25.03 -25.40
C LEU A 544 -1.05 -24.78 -26.04
N VAL A 545 -1.79 -23.84 -25.48
CA VAL A 545 -3.12 -23.44 -25.99
C VAL A 545 -3.17 -21.93 -26.27
N VAL A 546 -4.20 -21.49 -26.97
CA VAL A 546 -4.54 -20.05 -27.03
C VAL A 546 -5.38 -19.71 -25.79
N THR A 547 -5.03 -18.64 -25.10
CA THR A 547 -5.78 -18.18 -23.91
C THR A 547 -7.26 -17.98 -24.27
N PRO A 548 -8.20 -18.63 -23.57
CA PRO A 548 -9.62 -18.48 -23.86
C PRO A 548 -10.08 -17.02 -23.70
N LEU A 549 -10.87 -16.56 -24.66
CA LEU A 549 -11.48 -15.23 -24.57
C LEU A 549 -12.59 -15.23 -23.51
N PRO A 550 -12.74 -14.12 -22.76
CA PRO A 550 -13.85 -13.94 -21.84
C PRO A 550 -15.19 -13.92 -22.60
N SER A 551 -16.25 -14.41 -21.94
CA SER A 551 -17.59 -14.36 -22.53
C SER A 551 -18.09 -12.90 -22.65
N PRO A 552 -18.99 -12.61 -23.61
CA PRO A 552 -19.62 -11.28 -23.70
C PRO A 552 -20.34 -10.87 -22.40
N ALA A 553 -20.89 -11.84 -21.66
CA ALA A 553 -21.52 -11.57 -20.37
C ALA A 553 -20.50 -11.13 -19.32
N THR A 554 -19.35 -11.81 -19.22
CA THR A 554 -18.26 -11.45 -18.31
C THR A 554 -17.69 -10.07 -18.66
N LEU A 555 -17.52 -9.77 -19.96
CA LEU A 555 -17.04 -8.45 -20.40
C LEU A 555 -18.01 -7.32 -20.03
N ARG A 556 -19.32 -7.55 -20.15
CA ARG A 556 -20.31 -6.56 -19.69
C ARG A 556 -20.20 -6.30 -18.20
N VAL A 557 -20.15 -7.34 -17.37
CA VAL A 557 -19.95 -7.17 -15.91
C VAL A 557 -18.67 -6.40 -15.63
N LEU A 558 -17.56 -6.72 -16.30
CA LEU A 558 -16.29 -6.01 -16.12
C LEU A 558 -16.40 -4.53 -16.51
N ARG A 559 -16.95 -4.23 -17.69
CA ARG A 559 -16.99 -2.88 -18.27
C ARG A 559 -18.03 -1.97 -17.63
N ASP A 560 -19.16 -2.57 -17.21
CA ASP A 560 -20.34 -1.80 -16.83
C ASP A 560 -20.55 -1.76 -15.30
N GLU A 561 -20.09 -2.78 -14.56
CA GLU A 561 -20.34 -2.87 -13.13
C GLU A 561 -19.07 -2.79 -12.29
N VAL A 562 -18.00 -3.49 -12.72
CA VAL A 562 -16.77 -3.64 -11.91
C VAL A 562 -15.79 -2.51 -12.17
N ASP A 563 -15.50 -2.19 -13.43
CA ASP A 563 -14.52 -1.13 -13.77
C ASP A 563 -15.06 -0.17 -14.84
N PRO A 564 -16.15 0.55 -14.53
CA PRO A 564 -16.82 1.45 -15.49
C PRO A 564 -15.97 2.64 -15.92
N LEU A 565 -14.95 2.99 -15.13
CA LEU A 565 -13.97 4.04 -15.43
C LEU A 565 -12.75 3.54 -16.19
N GLY A 566 -12.54 2.22 -16.24
CA GLY A 566 -11.39 1.62 -16.93
C GLY A 566 -10.06 1.83 -16.20
N LEU A 567 -10.07 1.90 -14.86
CA LEU A 567 -8.87 2.15 -14.03
C LEU A 567 -7.78 1.11 -14.24
N ARG A 568 -8.13 -0.16 -14.53
CA ARG A 568 -7.17 -1.22 -14.87
C ARG A 568 -6.22 -0.83 -16.00
N ARG A 569 -6.67 0.01 -16.94
CA ARG A 569 -5.89 0.46 -18.09
C ARG A 569 -4.68 1.32 -17.72
N LEU A 570 -4.69 1.95 -16.55
CA LEU A 570 -3.59 2.79 -16.06
C LEU A 570 -2.26 2.05 -15.96
N GLU A 571 -2.26 0.73 -15.85
CA GLU A 571 -1.05 -0.08 -15.78
C GLU A 571 -0.48 -0.47 -17.16
N PHE A 572 -1.26 -0.30 -18.23
CA PHE A 572 -0.88 -0.71 -19.59
C PHE A 572 -0.36 0.44 -20.47
N VAL A 573 -0.69 1.67 -20.11
CA VAL A 573 -0.33 2.86 -20.90
C VAL A 573 1.06 3.42 -20.53
N SER A 574 1.68 4.19 -21.41
CA SER A 574 2.95 4.89 -21.12
C SER A 574 2.77 5.91 -20.00
N ALA A 575 3.87 6.42 -19.43
CA ALA A 575 3.79 7.41 -18.36
C ALA A 575 3.05 8.69 -18.79
N GLN A 576 3.22 9.13 -20.05
CA GLN A 576 2.53 10.30 -20.57
C GLN A 576 1.03 10.04 -20.77
N GLU A 577 0.68 8.91 -21.41
CA GLU A 577 -0.72 8.51 -21.60
C GLU A 577 -1.42 8.25 -20.27
N ARG A 578 -0.68 7.73 -19.26
CA ARG A 578 -1.21 7.51 -17.91
C ARG A 578 -1.69 8.80 -17.27
N THR A 579 -0.95 9.91 -17.39
CA THR A 579 -1.36 11.21 -16.85
C THR A 579 -2.69 11.67 -17.46
N THR A 580 -2.84 11.54 -18.78
CA THR A 580 -4.08 11.90 -19.47
C THR A 580 -5.23 10.99 -19.04
N LEU A 581 -5.02 9.67 -19.07
CA LEU A 581 -6.06 8.71 -18.68
C LEU A 581 -6.47 8.85 -17.20
N LEU A 582 -5.52 9.14 -16.31
CA LEU A 582 -5.84 9.38 -14.90
C LEU A 582 -6.69 10.64 -14.73
N ALA A 583 -6.38 11.72 -15.46
CA ALA A 583 -7.20 12.94 -15.44
C ALA A 583 -8.63 12.67 -15.94
N GLU A 584 -8.80 11.91 -17.03
CA GLU A 584 -10.10 11.48 -17.53
C GLU A 584 -10.88 10.65 -16.47
N CYS A 585 -10.20 9.73 -15.78
CA CYS A 585 -10.82 8.92 -14.72
C CYS A 585 -11.22 9.77 -13.51
N ILE A 586 -10.42 10.76 -13.12
CA ILE A 586 -10.73 11.71 -12.04
C ILE A 586 -11.98 12.51 -12.39
N GLU A 587 -12.01 13.13 -13.57
CA GLU A 587 -13.17 13.91 -14.04
C GLU A 587 -14.45 13.05 -14.10
N ALA A 588 -14.34 11.83 -14.63
CA ALA A 588 -15.48 10.91 -14.71
C ALA A 588 -16.00 10.49 -13.33
N GLU A 589 -15.11 10.29 -12.33
CA GLU A 589 -15.54 9.99 -10.96
C GLU A 589 -16.14 11.21 -10.28
N GLU A 590 -15.61 12.42 -10.50
CA GLU A 590 -16.19 13.65 -9.98
C GLU A 590 -17.61 13.90 -10.50
N ASP A 591 -17.85 13.66 -11.81
CA ASP A 591 -19.19 13.72 -12.42
C ASP A 591 -20.12 12.65 -11.81
N LEU A 592 -19.64 11.44 -11.61
CA LEU A 592 -20.39 10.38 -10.95
C LEU A 592 -20.78 10.75 -9.51
N ILE A 593 -19.87 11.34 -8.74
CA ILE A 593 -20.15 11.81 -7.37
C ILE A 593 -21.20 12.91 -7.40
N ALA A 594 -21.07 13.90 -8.29
CA ALA A 594 -22.02 15.01 -8.42
C ALA A 594 -23.43 14.49 -8.74
N ARG A 595 -23.57 13.54 -9.67
CA ARG A 595 -24.84 12.89 -10.00
C ARG A 595 -25.42 12.10 -8.81
N ALA A 596 -24.57 11.35 -8.11
CA ALA A 596 -24.98 10.56 -6.96
C ALA A 596 -25.49 11.45 -5.80
N LEU A 597 -24.94 12.63 -5.64
CA LEU A 597 -25.37 13.65 -4.68
C LEU A 597 -26.58 14.50 -5.17
N HIS A 598 -27.10 14.25 -6.39
CA HIS A 598 -28.19 15.04 -7.00
C HIS A 598 -27.86 16.53 -7.22
N TRP A 599 -26.59 16.84 -7.51
CA TRP A 599 -26.16 18.21 -7.81
C TRP A 599 -26.27 18.57 -9.31
N VAL A 600 -26.68 17.59 -10.14
CA VAL A 600 -26.83 17.76 -11.61
C VAL A 600 -28.25 17.44 -12.05
#